data_16ef4a06c7eb6440d76131ef35bf4162
#
_entry.id   16ef4a06c7eb6440d76131ef35bf4162
#
_cell.length_a   1.000
_cell.length_b   1.000
_cell.length_c   1.000
_cell.angle_alpha   90.00
_cell.angle_beta   90.00
_cell.angle_gamma   90.00
#
_symmetry.space_group_name_H-M   'P 1'
#
loop_
_entity.id
_entity.type
_entity.pdbx_description
1 polymer ?
#
loop_
_entity_poly.entity_id
_entity_poly.type
_entity_poly.pdbx_seq_one_letter_code
_entity_poly.pdbx_strand_id
1 'polypeptide(L)'
;VREVAPDVFHLPLAPRNGLNAYLLGDVLVDTGLRTSAKKITQALGGRTLEAIALTHAHGDHGGSARKLARDLGLPVWVGAADREAAETGKVVTKPPYDKPGLKLIAGAMGNMPSVSVARDLREGDDLADGFKVLDTPGHSPGHVSFWRESDRVLICGDVFFNMNLATTRPGLRQPPSPLSVDPALNRESERKLAGLEPATVGFGHGPVIEGDGAAQLAGFVATLPAA
;
A
#
# COMPACT_ATOMS: atom_id res chain seq x y z
N VAL A 1 8.16 -2.53 -15.53
CA VAL A 1 7.32 -1.32 -15.36
C VAL A 1 6.30 -1.32 -16.47
N ARG A 2 5.05 -1.11 -16.13
CA ARG A 2 3.94 -1.03 -17.09
C ARG A 2 3.05 0.15 -16.71
N GLU A 3 2.70 0.99 -17.66
CA GLU A 3 1.67 2.01 -17.49
C GLU A 3 0.29 1.34 -17.43
N VAL A 4 -0.51 1.69 -16.42
CA VAL A 4 -1.84 1.10 -16.17
C VAL A 4 -2.95 2.15 -16.26
N ALA A 5 -2.58 3.42 -16.25
CA ALA A 5 -3.41 4.59 -16.54
C ALA A 5 -2.46 5.75 -16.88
N PRO A 6 -2.91 6.87 -17.46
CA PRO A 6 -2.05 8.02 -17.76
C PRO A 6 -1.20 8.43 -16.56
N ASP A 7 0.14 8.45 -16.75
CA ASP A 7 1.13 8.77 -15.71
C ASP A 7 1.05 7.92 -14.42
N VAL A 8 0.45 6.73 -14.51
CA VAL A 8 0.40 5.72 -13.45
C VAL A 8 1.15 4.47 -13.87
N PHE A 9 2.30 4.23 -13.26
CA PHE A 9 3.13 3.08 -13.60
C PHE A 9 3.13 2.05 -12.48
N HIS A 10 2.82 0.81 -12.83
CA HIS A 10 2.91 -0.35 -11.95
C HIS A 10 4.33 -0.94 -12.00
N LEU A 11 4.92 -1.13 -10.84
CA LEU A 11 6.25 -1.72 -10.61
C LEU A 11 6.09 -3.03 -9.83
N PRO A 12 5.99 -4.20 -10.50
CA PRO A 12 5.93 -5.47 -9.78
C PRO A 12 7.30 -5.78 -9.16
N LEU A 13 7.36 -5.84 -7.83
CA LEU A 13 8.61 -6.04 -7.08
C LEU A 13 8.91 -7.52 -6.82
N ALA A 14 7.88 -8.37 -6.75
CA ALA A 14 8.00 -9.81 -6.59
C ALA A 14 7.32 -10.58 -7.73
N PRO A 15 7.66 -11.87 -7.94
CA PRO A 15 7.00 -12.70 -8.95
C PRO A 15 5.48 -12.74 -8.78
N ARG A 16 4.75 -12.85 -9.89
CA ARG A 16 3.28 -12.93 -9.93
C ARG A 16 2.57 -11.76 -9.22
N ASN A 17 3.21 -10.58 -9.20
CA ASN A 17 2.72 -9.40 -8.48
C ASN A 17 2.56 -9.66 -6.96
N GLY A 18 3.42 -10.50 -6.40
CA GLY A 18 3.40 -10.80 -4.96
C GLY A 18 3.66 -9.57 -4.08
N LEU A 19 4.34 -8.58 -4.62
CA LEU A 19 4.54 -7.24 -4.05
C LEU A 19 4.56 -6.22 -5.17
N ASN A 20 3.93 -5.09 -4.95
CA ASN A 20 3.85 -4.00 -5.92
C ASN A 20 4.31 -2.67 -5.30
N ALA A 21 4.79 -1.81 -6.17
CA ALA A 21 4.93 -0.38 -5.97
C ALA A 21 4.33 0.35 -7.17
N TYR A 22 4.08 1.63 -7.03
CA TYR A 22 3.52 2.45 -8.11
C TYR A 22 4.28 3.75 -8.24
N LEU A 23 4.27 4.32 -9.44
CA LEU A 23 4.69 5.68 -9.66
C LEU A 23 3.45 6.46 -10.10
N LEU A 24 3.09 7.49 -9.35
CA LEU A 24 1.97 8.39 -9.60
C LEU A 24 2.56 9.76 -9.92
N GLY A 25 2.60 10.12 -11.21
CA GLY A 25 3.39 11.28 -11.63
C GLY A 25 4.85 11.13 -11.21
N ASP A 26 5.29 11.97 -10.28
CA ASP A 26 6.65 11.98 -9.71
C ASP A 26 6.75 11.46 -8.27
N VAL A 27 5.68 10.88 -7.71
CA VAL A 27 5.67 10.27 -6.38
C VAL A 27 5.73 8.75 -6.48
N LEU A 28 6.75 8.16 -5.83
CA LEU A 28 6.87 6.71 -5.68
C LEU A 28 6.00 6.24 -4.50
N VAL A 29 5.01 5.41 -4.79
CA VAL A 29 4.15 4.79 -3.78
C VAL A 29 4.66 3.39 -3.45
N ASP A 30 4.99 3.19 -2.20
CA ASP A 30 5.60 1.98 -1.62
C ASP A 30 6.98 1.63 -2.20
N THR A 31 7.71 0.80 -1.46
CA THR A 31 9.12 0.51 -1.77
C THR A 31 9.48 -0.97 -1.62
N GLY A 32 8.49 -1.83 -1.38
CA GLY A 32 8.70 -3.26 -1.25
C GLY A 32 9.60 -3.66 -0.06
N LEU A 33 10.25 -4.79 -0.19
CA LEU A 33 11.17 -5.33 0.80
C LEU A 33 12.48 -4.54 0.88
N ARG A 34 13.29 -4.78 1.91
CA ARG A 34 14.65 -4.20 2.09
C ARG A 34 15.58 -4.42 0.89
N THR A 35 15.31 -5.43 0.08
CA THR A 35 16.09 -5.79 -1.11
C THR A 35 15.57 -5.17 -2.40
N SER A 36 14.42 -4.47 -2.38
CA SER A 36 13.76 -3.97 -3.59
C SER A 36 14.37 -2.69 -4.17
N ALA A 37 15.18 -1.96 -3.40
CA ALA A 37 15.74 -0.67 -3.82
C ALA A 37 16.43 -0.70 -5.20
N LYS A 38 17.28 -1.70 -5.46
CA LYS A 38 17.98 -1.82 -6.75
C LYS A 38 16.99 -1.97 -7.93
N LYS A 39 15.96 -2.81 -7.75
CA LYS A 39 14.93 -3.04 -8.78
C LYS A 39 14.13 -1.76 -9.05
N ILE A 40 13.77 -1.02 -7.99
CA ILE A 40 13.08 0.26 -8.11
C ILE A 40 13.94 1.28 -8.84
N THR A 41 15.19 1.48 -8.43
CA THR A 41 16.10 2.45 -9.09
C THR A 41 16.29 2.12 -10.57
N GLN A 42 16.42 0.85 -10.93
CA GLN A 42 16.49 0.41 -12.33
C GLN A 42 15.19 0.70 -13.09
N ALA A 43 14.03 0.46 -12.44
CA ALA A 43 12.71 0.69 -13.02
C ALA A 43 12.43 2.18 -13.26
N LEU A 44 12.94 3.05 -12.40
CA LEU A 44 12.81 4.51 -12.54
C LEU A 44 13.56 5.06 -13.74
N GLY A 45 14.63 4.40 -14.20
CA GLY A 45 15.34 4.79 -15.44
C GLY A 45 15.89 6.21 -15.43
N GLY A 46 16.25 6.76 -14.27
CA GLY A 46 16.74 8.14 -14.12
C GLY A 46 15.64 9.21 -14.00
N ARG A 47 14.38 8.84 -13.84
CA ARG A 47 13.29 9.78 -13.53
C ARG A 47 13.57 10.52 -12.23
N THR A 48 13.33 11.82 -12.22
CA THR A 48 13.33 12.63 -11.00
C THR A 48 12.03 12.41 -10.25
N LEU A 49 12.12 12.21 -8.94
CA LEU A 49 10.97 12.05 -8.06
C LEU A 49 10.88 13.23 -7.10
N GLU A 50 9.66 13.55 -6.66
CA GLU A 50 9.39 14.50 -5.59
C GLU A 50 9.51 13.86 -4.23
N ALA A 51 8.92 12.67 -4.05
CA ALA A 51 8.82 12.01 -2.75
C ALA A 51 8.63 10.49 -2.86
N ILE A 52 8.73 9.84 -1.71
CA ILE A 52 8.26 8.48 -1.46
C ILE A 52 7.04 8.58 -0.55
N ALA A 53 5.87 8.10 -0.99
CA ALA A 53 4.69 7.97 -0.17
C ALA A 53 4.50 6.49 0.20
N LEU A 54 4.21 6.20 1.46
CA LEU A 54 3.89 4.84 1.91
C LEU A 54 2.39 4.73 2.13
N THR A 55 1.78 3.66 1.60
CA THR A 55 0.39 3.32 1.93
C THR A 55 0.27 3.03 3.43
N HIS A 56 1.28 2.37 4.01
CA HIS A 56 1.36 2.07 5.43
C HIS A 56 2.78 1.64 5.84
N ALA A 57 3.05 1.57 7.16
CA ALA A 57 4.38 1.34 7.70
C ALA A 57 4.72 -0.15 7.94
N HIS A 58 4.48 -1.03 6.96
CA HIS A 58 4.91 -2.42 7.01
C HIS A 58 6.20 -2.67 6.21
N GLY A 59 6.94 -3.73 6.59
CA GLY A 59 8.27 -4.01 6.06
C GLY A 59 8.32 -4.43 4.58
N ASP A 60 7.22 -4.90 4.04
CA ASP A 60 7.05 -5.25 2.63
C ASP A 60 6.54 -4.08 1.78
N HIS A 61 6.18 -2.96 2.40
CA HIS A 61 5.84 -1.68 1.75
C HIS A 61 6.92 -0.62 1.95
N GLY A 62 7.38 -0.41 3.19
CA GLY A 62 8.41 0.57 3.54
C GLY A 62 9.84 0.02 3.58
N GLY A 63 10.07 -1.23 3.23
CA GLY A 63 11.34 -1.92 3.46
C GLY A 63 12.56 -1.28 2.80
N SER A 64 12.42 -0.69 1.63
CA SER A 64 13.50 0.04 0.94
C SER A 64 13.41 1.56 1.10
N ALA A 65 12.40 2.11 1.80
CA ALA A 65 12.18 3.56 1.90
C ALA A 65 13.39 4.31 2.43
N ARG A 66 13.98 3.86 3.54
CA ARG A 66 15.20 4.45 4.12
C ARG A 66 16.36 4.52 3.14
N LYS A 67 16.58 3.43 2.39
CA LYS A 67 17.68 3.37 1.42
C LYS A 67 17.44 4.29 0.25
N LEU A 68 16.24 4.27 -0.33
CA LEU A 68 15.88 5.11 -1.47
C LEU A 68 15.86 6.59 -1.09
N ALA A 69 15.28 6.94 0.07
CA ALA A 69 15.27 8.31 0.58
C ALA A 69 16.68 8.88 0.70
N ARG A 70 17.61 8.11 1.29
CA ARG A 70 19.00 8.52 1.42
C ARG A 70 19.73 8.63 0.07
N ASP A 71 19.58 7.60 -0.80
CA ASP A 71 20.36 7.49 -2.04
C ASP A 71 19.88 8.46 -3.11
N LEU A 72 18.60 8.86 -3.07
CA LEU A 72 17.97 9.78 -4.02
C LEU A 72 17.68 11.17 -3.43
N GLY A 73 17.91 11.38 -2.13
CA GLY A 73 17.64 12.66 -1.46
C GLY A 73 16.14 12.97 -1.30
N LEU A 74 15.28 11.94 -1.21
CA LEU A 74 13.83 12.11 -1.23
C LEU A 74 13.22 12.17 0.17
N PRO A 75 12.22 13.04 0.40
CA PRO A 75 11.39 13.00 1.59
C PRO A 75 10.50 11.76 1.59
N VAL A 76 10.16 11.26 2.79
CA VAL A 76 9.20 10.15 2.97
C VAL A 76 7.94 10.69 3.62
N TRP A 77 6.79 10.32 3.05
CA TRP A 77 5.45 10.66 3.50
C TRP A 77 4.70 9.40 3.91
N VAL A 78 3.92 9.46 4.97
CA VAL A 78 3.15 8.32 5.48
C VAL A 78 1.87 8.82 6.16
N GLY A 79 0.84 8.00 6.23
CA GLY A 79 -0.37 8.34 6.98
C GLY A 79 -0.07 8.71 8.43
N ALA A 80 -0.72 9.74 8.93
CA ALA A 80 -0.39 10.37 10.20
C ALA A 80 -0.29 9.39 11.38
N ALA A 81 -1.18 8.39 11.45
CA ALA A 81 -1.20 7.43 12.54
C ALA A 81 -0.14 6.30 12.41
N ASP A 82 0.53 6.20 11.27
CA ASP A 82 1.65 5.27 11.05
C ASP A 82 3.03 5.96 11.17
N ARG A 83 3.09 7.28 11.42
CA ARG A 83 4.35 8.02 11.58
C ARG A 83 5.30 7.37 12.57
N GLU A 84 4.82 7.10 13.79
CA GLU A 84 5.65 6.50 14.84
C GLU A 84 6.18 5.12 14.44
N ALA A 85 5.35 4.31 13.77
CA ALA A 85 5.76 3.01 13.26
C ALA A 85 6.86 3.13 12.21
N ALA A 86 6.77 4.09 11.28
CA ALA A 86 7.79 4.36 10.27
C ALA A 86 9.09 4.89 10.89
N GLU A 87 9.03 5.82 11.86
CA GLU A 87 10.19 6.43 12.49
C GLU A 87 10.91 5.47 13.45
N THR A 88 10.18 4.59 14.12
CA THR A 88 10.77 3.56 15.01
C THR A 88 11.13 2.28 14.27
N GLY A 89 10.54 2.06 13.10
CA GLY A 89 10.65 0.82 12.35
C GLY A 89 9.85 -0.35 12.95
N LYS A 90 9.01 -0.09 13.95
CA LYS A 90 8.24 -1.10 14.68
C LYS A 90 6.79 -1.07 14.24
N VAL A 91 6.36 -2.13 13.57
CA VAL A 91 4.96 -2.29 13.17
C VAL A 91 4.04 -2.36 14.39
N VAL A 92 2.87 -1.74 14.30
CA VAL A 92 1.80 -1.92 15.28
C VAL A 92 1.21 -3.31 15.10
N THR A 93 1.30 -4.14 16.13
CA THR A 93 0.76 -5.50 16.12
C THR A 93 -0.35 -5.65 17.16
N LYS A 94 -1.36 -6.46 16.81
CA LYS A 94 -2.45 -6.84 17.71
C LYS A 94 -2.23 -8.28 18.22
N PRO A 95 -2.71 -8.66 19.41
CA PRO A 95 -2.77 -10.06 19.83
C PRO A 95 -3.40 -10.96 18.73
N PRO A 96 -2.89 -12.17 18.46
CA PRO A 96 -1.97 -12.94 19.30
C PRO A 96 -0.47 -12.79 19.00
N TYR A 97 -0.07 -11.81 18.18
CA TYR A 97 1.34 -11.60 17.75
C TYR A 97 2.25 -11.02 18.83
N ASP A 98 1.70 -10.69 20.00
CA ASP A 98 2.42 -10.40 21.25
C ASP A 98 3.05 -11.65 21.90
N LYS A 99 2.65 -12.86 21.49
CA LYS A 99 3.25 -14.12 21.99
C LYS A 99 4.65 -14.34 21.39
N PRO A 100 5.66 -14.81 22.18
CA PRO A 100 7.07 -14.78 21.77
C PRO A 100 7.39 -15.37 20.40
N GLY A 101 6.82 -16.53 20.02
CA GLY A 101 7.08 -17.16 18.71
C GLY A 101 6.42 -16.41 17.54
N LEU A 102 5.20 -15.91 17.72
CA LEU A 102 4.45 -15.17 16.70
C LEU A 102 4.99 -13.75 16.56
N LYS A 103 5.48 -13.15 17.65
CA LYS A 103 6.14 -11.83 17.63
C LYS A 103 7.41 -11.83 16.77
N LEU A 104 8.16 -12.93 16.76
CA LEU A 104 9.32 -13.08 15.90
C LEU A 104 8.93 -13.09 14.41
N ILE A 105 7.86 -13.81 14.07
CA ILE A 105 7.34 -13.89 12.69
C ILE A 105 6.76 -12.53 12.27
N ALA A 106 5.94 -11.91 13.11
CA ALA A 106 5.38 -10.58 12.85
C ALA A 106 6.48 -9.52 12.71
N GLY A 107 7.51 -9.56 13.55
CA GLY A 107 8.67 -8.68 13.44
C GLY A 107 9.49 -8.91 12.17
N ALA A 108 9.62 -10.15 11.71
CA ALA A 108 10.34 -10.47 10.48
C ALA A 108 9.58 -9.98 9.22
N MET A 109 8.25 -10.02 9.25
CA MET A 109 7.38 -9.62 8.14
C MET A 109 6.94 -8.15 8.23
N GLY A 110 6.69 -7.66 9.44
CA GLY A 110 6.07 -6.35 9.67
C GLY A 110 7.05 -5.19 9.88
N ASN A 111 8.23 -5.42 10.48
CA ASN A 111 9.16 -4.33 10.79
C ASN A 111 9.89 -3.83 9.54
N MET A 112 9.88 -2.51 9.37
CA MET A 112 10.65 -1.83 8.32
C MET A 112 11.92 -1.19 8.91
N PRO A 113 12.92 -0.82 8.09
CA PRO A 113 13.99 0.07 8.55
C PRO A 113 13.42 1.43 8.93
N SER A 114 13.72 1.91 10.14
CA SER A 114 13.28 3.24 10.57
C SER A 114 13.66 4.31 9.54
N VAL A 115 12.76 5.23 9.25
CA VAL A 115 12.97 6.31 8.30
C VAL A 115 12.37 7.61 8.85
N SER A 116 13.04 8.75 8.61
CA SER A 116 12.50 10.05 8.99
C SER A 116 11.29 10.38 8.10
N VAL A 117 10.18 10.76 8.72
CA VAL A 117 8.95 11.14 8.03
C VAL A 117 8.89 12.66 7.89
N ALA A 118 8.91 13.13 6.65
CA ALA A 118 8.90 14.55 6.33
C ALA A 118 7.48 15.16 6.33
N ARG A 119 6.45 14.36 6.00
CA ARG A 119 5.05 14.82 5.91
C ARG A 119 4.10 13.73 6.39
N ASP A 120 3.10 14.11 7.17
CA ASP A 120 1.90 13.31 7.44
C ASP A 120 0.95 13.42 6.27
N LEU A 121 0.45 12.29 5.80
CA LEU A 121 -0.65 12.22 4.85
C LEU A 121 -1.97 12.11 5.61
N ARG A 122 -2.99 12.83 5.15
CA ARG A 122 -4.31 12.91 5.75
C ARG A 122 -5.39 12.90 4.68
N GLU A 123 -6.61 12.51 5.06
CA GLU A 123 -7.78 12.57 4.19
C GLU A 123 -7.87 13.90 3.45
N GLY A 124 -8.00 13.83 2.12
CA GLY A 124 -8.18 14.97 1.23
C GLY A 124 -6.90 15.68 0.79
N ASP A 125 -5.74 15.34 1.34
CA ASP A 125 -4.47 15.91 0.89
C ASP A 125 -4.23 15.64 -0.59
N ASP A 126 -3.63 16.63 -1.28
CA ASP A 126 -3.07 16.40 -2.62
C ASP A 126 -1.78 15.59 -2.50
N LEU A 127 -1.68 14.53 -3.33
CA LEU A 127 -0.45 13.76 -3.43
C LEU A 127 0.38 14.22 -4.65
N ALA A 128 -0.02 13.81 -5.83
CA ALA A 128 0.59 14.15 -7.12
C ALA A 128 -0.41 13.86 -8.24
N ASP A 129 -0.28 14.54 -9.37
CA ASP A 129 -1.01 14.24 -10.61
C ASP A 129 -2.53 14.05 -10.41
N GLY A 130 -3.14 14.89 -9.57
CA GLY A 130 -4.58 14.85 -9.27
C GLY A 130 -5.01 13.74 -8.31
N PHE A 131 -4.09 12.95 -7.77
CA PHE A 131 -4.40 11.99 -6.71
C PHE A 131 -4.66 12.69 -5.38
N LYS A 132 -5.72 12.25 -4.70
CA LYS A 132 -6.05 12.60 -3.33
C LYS A 132 -5.72 11.45 -2.38
N VAL A 133 -5.32 11.80 -1.18
CA VAL A 133 -5.14 10.84 -0.07
C VAL A 133 -6.50 10.51 0.52
N LEU A 134 -6.75 9.23 0.77
CA LEU A 134 -7.91 8.73 1.49
C LEU A 134 -7.44 7.97 2.73
N ASP A 135 -7.94 8.33 3.90
CA ASP A 135 -7.73 7.54 5.11
C ASP A 135 -8.50 6.22 5.00
N THR A 136 -7.78 5.11 5.08
CA THR A 136 -8.32 3.76 4.97
C THR A 136 -7.77 2.84 6.06
N PRO A 137 -8.01 3.22 7.34
CA PRO A 137 -7.46 2.49 8.47
C PRO A 137 -8.06 1.08 8.60
N GLY A 138 -7.35 0.22 9.35
CA GLY A 138 -7.79 -1.14 9.67
C GLY A 138 -6.69 -2.16 9.48
N HIS A 139 -6.06 -2.23 8.30
CA HIS A 139 -4.87 -3.05 8.10
C HIS A 139 -3.71 -2.52 8.97
N SER A 140 -3.43 -1.23 8.89
CA SER A 140 -2.68 -0.48 9.90
C SER A 140 -3.49 0.71 10.40
N PRO A 141 -3.11 1.35 11.53
CA PRO A 141 -3.83 2.52 12.05
C PRO A 141 -3.79 3.72 11.11
N GLY A 142 -2.68 3.93 10.42
CA GLY A 142 -2.44 5.05 9.51
C GLY A 142 -2.43 4.64 8.03
N HIS A 143 -3.08 3.53 7.68
CA HIS A 143 -3.17 3.13 6.27
C HIS A 143 -3.87 4.19 5.45
N VAL A 144 -3.30 4.54 4.29
CA VAL A 144 -3.87 5.45 3.30
C VAL A 144 -3.95 4.81 1.93
N SER A 145 -4.94 5.21 1.15
CA SER A 145 -5.10 4.88 -0.27
C SER A 145 -5.01 6.16 -1.09
N PHE A 146 -4.79 6.03 -2.40
CA PHE A 146 -4.67 7.16 -3.31
C PHE A 146 -5.71 7.05 -4.42
N TRP A 147 -6.51 8.11 -4.60
CA TRP A 147 -7.63 8.16 -5.52
C TRP A 147 -7.51 9.31 -6.50
N ARG A 148 -7.66 9.03 -7.79
CA ARG A 148 -7.80 10.04 -8.85
C ARG A 148 -9.16 9.90 -9.51
N GLU A 149 -10.02 10.92 -9.31
CA GLU A 149 -11.41 10.90 -9.75
C GLU A 149 -11.55 11.02 -11.27
N SER A 150 -10.68 11.77 -11.93
CA SER A 150 -10.80 12.09 -13.36
C SER A 150 -10.86 10.87 -14.27
N ASP A 151 -10.16 9.80 -13.92
CA ASP A 151 -10.11 8.52 -14.64
C ASP A 151 -10.39 7.30 -13.76
N ARG A 152 -10.84 7.56 -12.53
CA ARG A 152 -11.25 6.55 -11.54
C ARG A 152 -10.15 5.52 -11.25
N VAL A 153 -8.93 6.00 -11.01
CA VAL A 153 -7.79 5.18 -10.60
C VAL A 153 -7.65 5.18 -9.09
N LEU A 154 -7.62 3.99 -8.52
CA LEU A 154 -7.43 3.74 -7.10
C LEU A 154 -6.15 2.92 -6.87
N ILE A 155 -5.27 3.41 -6.00
CA ILE A 155 -4.18 2.60 -5.42
C ILE A 155 -4.55 2.34 -3.96
N CYS A 156 -4.99 1.11 -3.67
CA CYS A 156 -5.63 0.79 -2.39
C CYS A 156 -4.66 0.20 -1.34
N GLY A 157 -3.38 0.01 -1.67
CA GLY A 157 -2.46 -0.66 -0.76
C GLY A 157 -3.00 -2.02 -0.32
N ASP A 158 -3.05 -2.21 1.00
CA ASP A 158 -3.46 -3.47 1.64
C ASP A 158 -4.87 -3.42 2.25
N VAL A 159 -5.73 -2.49 1.80
CA VAL A 159 -7.16 -2.57 2.10
C VAL A 159 -7.77 -3.84 1.50
N PHE A 160 -7.40 -4.13 0.25
CA PHE A 160 -7.72 -5.38 -0.43
C PHE A 160 -6.44 -6.08 -0.88
N PHE A 161 -6.46 -7.40 -0.90
CA PHE A 161 -5.50 -8.22 -1.63
C PHE A 161 -6.16 -8.75 -2.90
N ASN A 162 -5.46 -8.71 -4.03
CA ASN A 162 -5.93 -9.37 -5.25
C ASN A 162 -5.17 -10.68 -5.52
N MET A 163 -4.74 -11.35 -4.46
CA MET A 163 -4.12 -12.68 -4.54
C MET A 163 -4.17 -13.41 -3.20
N ASN A 164 -4.05 -14.73 -3.25
CA ASN A 164 -3.77 -15.55 -2.08
C ASN A 164 -2.24 -15.60 -1.87
N LEU A 165 -1.74 -15.12 -0.75
CA LEU A 165 -0.30 -15.07 -0.47
C LEU A 165 0.37 -16.46 -0.45
N ALA A 166 -0.34 -17.50 -0.02
CA ALA A 166 0.23 -18.85 0.07
C ALA A 166 0.29 -19.56 -1.30
N THR A 167 -0.74 -19.37 -2.15
CA THR A 167 -0.86 -20.08 -3.44
C THR A 167 -0.52 -19.20 -4.64
N THR A 168 -0.39 -17.90 -4.43
CA THR A 168 -0.22 -16.86 -5.46
C THR A 168 -1.33 -16.83 -6.52
N ARG A 169 -2.50 -17.44 -6.24
CA ARG A 169 -3.65 -17.40 -7.16
C ARG A 169 -4.33 -16.03 -7.07
N PRO A 170 -4.58 -15.37 -8.21
CA PRO A 170 -5.33 -14.11 -8.25
C PRO A 170 -6.75 -14.27 -7.71
N GLY A 171 -7.33 -13.17 -7.28
CA GLY A 171 -8.70 -13.03 -6.81
C GLY A 171 -8.79 -12.18 -5.56
N LEU A 172 -9.81 -11.31 -5.51
CA LEU A 172 -10.06 -10.39 -4.40
C LEU A 172 -10.29 -11.15 -3.09
N ARG A 173 -9.70 -10.61 -2.03
CA ARG A 173 -9.86 -11.09 -0.65
C ARG A 173 -9.49 -10.03 0.36
N GLN A 174 -9.95 -10.22 1.57
CA GLN A 174 -9.48 -9.43 2.69
C GLN A 174 -8.00 -9.74 3.00
N PRO A 175 -7.25 -8.75 3.51
CA PRO A 175 -5.97 -9.03 4.14
C PRO A 175 -6.15 -10.12 5.21
N PRO A 176 -5.19 -11.04 5.38
CA PRO A 176 -5.28 -12.04 6.44
C PRO A 176 -5.48 -11.36 7.80
N SER A 177 -6.53 -11.78 8.53
CA SER A 177 -6.89 -11.19 9.83
C SER A 177 -5.71 -11.06 10.81
N PRO A 178 -4.77 -12.00 10.85
CA PRO A 178 -3.58 -11.89 11.68
C PRO A 178 -2.63 -10.73 11.29
N LEU A 179 -2.70 -10.25 10.06
CA LEU A 179 -1.85 -9.16 9.56
C LEU A 179 -2.55 -7.80 9.63
N SER A 180 -3.80 -7.75 10.08
CA SER A 180 -4.58 -6.52 10.21
C SER A 180 -4.81 -6.16 11.68
N VAL A 181 -4.57 -4.90 12.03
CA VAL A 181 -4.76 -4.39 13.40
C VAL A 181 -6.23 -4.40 13.77
N ASP A 182 -7.10 -3.96 12.87
CA ASP A 182 -8.56 -3.95 13.04
C ASP A 182 -9.27 -4.43 11.77
N PRO A 183 -9.58 -5.74 11.67
CA PRO A 183 -10.30 -6.26 10.50
C PRO A 183 -11.72 -5.73 10.32
N ALA A 184 -12.38 -5.25 11.38
CA ALA A 184 -13.71 -4.65 11.26
C ALA A 184 -13.61 -3.27 10.60
N LEU A 185 -12.70 -2.45 11.08
CA LEU A 185 -12.42 -1.13 10.51
C LEU A 185 -11.88 -1.26 9.07
N ASN A 186 -11.08 -2.30 8.76
CA ASN A 186 -10.66 -2.55 7.38
C ASN A 186 -11.85 -2.81 6.45
N ARG A 187 -12.90 -3.54 6.91
CA ARG A 187 -14.12 -3.74 6.11
C ARG A 187 -14.88 -2.42 5.85
N GLU A 188 -14.84 -1.47 6.76
CA GLU A 188 -15.39 -0.13 6.52
C GLU A 188 -14.60 0.58 5.43
N SER A 189 -13.26 0.50 5.48
CA SER A 189 -12.37 1.02 4.44
C SER A 189 -12.62 0.33 3.09
N GLU A 190 -12.83 -0.99 3.07
CA GLU A 190 -13.19 -1.74 1.85
C GLU A 190 -14.50 -1.20 1.22
N ARG A 191 -15.54 -0.97 2.04
CA ARG A 191 -16.82 -0.41 1.56
C ARG A 191 -16.66 1.04 1.06
N LYS A 192 -15.89 1.86 1.79
CA LYS A 192 -15.57 3.23 1.38
C LYS A 192 -14.95 3.24 -0.01
N LEU A 193 -13.92 2.42 -0.23
CA LEU A 193 -13.22 2.37 -1.52
C LEU A 193 -14.06 1.78 -2.65
N ALA A 194 -14.89 0.76 -2.37
CA ALA A 194 -15.80 0.20 -3.37
C ALA A 194 -16.86 1.23 -3.80
N GLY A 195 -17.31 2.09 -2.89
CA GLY A 195 -18.28 3.17 -3.18
C GLY A 195 -17.75 4.27 -4.11
N LEU A 196 -16.43 4.33 -4.36
CA LEU A 196 -15.83 5.24 -5.34
C LEU A 196 -16.00 4.74 -6.78
N GLU A 197 -16.42 3.50 -6.97
CA GLU A 197 -16.58 2.86 -8.28
C GLU A 197 -15.33 2.95 -9.17
N PRO A 198 -14.13 2.54 -8.69
CA PRO A 198 -12.91 2.69 -9.44
C PRO A 198 -12.92 1.87 -10.73
N ALA A 199 -12.38 2.42 -11.82
CA ALA A 199 -12.18 1.69 -13.06
C ALA A 199 -10.91 0.83 -12.99
N THR A 200 -9.81 1.44 -12.52
CA THR A 200 -8.52 0.77 -12.34
C THR A 200 -8.18 0.69 -10.86
N VAL A 201 -7.75 -0.50 -10.40
CA VAL A 201 -7.38 -0.71 -8.99
C VAL A 201 -6.00 -1.35 -8.88
N GLY A 202 -5.09 -0.65 -8.22
CA GLY A 202 -3.76 -1.15 -7.84
C GLY A 202 -3.73 -1.60 -6.38
N PHE A 203 -3.09 -2.73 -6.13
CA PHE A 203 -3.00 -3.41 -4.83
C PHE A 203 -1.56 -3.50 -4.36
N GLY A 204 -1.33 -3.61 -3.06
CA GLY A 204 -0.03 -3.98 -2.52
C GLY A 204 0.35 -5.40 -2.95
N HIS A 205 -0.64 -6.30 -3.00
CA HIS A 205 -0.46 -7.72 -3.36
C HIS A 205 -1.47 -8.18 -4.40
N GLY A 206 -0.97 -8.69 -5.52
CA GLY A 206 -1.75 -9.23 -6.63
C GLY A 206 -1.77 -8.33 -7.86
N PRO A 207 -2.34 -8.83 -8.97
CA PRO A 207 -2.40 -8.09 -10.24
C PRO A 207 -3.32 -6.87 -10.14
N VAL A 208 -3.01 -5.83 -10.92
CA VAL A 208 -3.89 -4.67 -11.12
C VAL A 208 -5.18 -5.13 -11.81
N ILE A 209 -6.32 -4.58 -11.41
CA ILE A 209 -7.59 -4.70 -12.14
C ILE A 209 -7.73 -3.47 -13.03
N GLU A 210 -8.04 -3.66 -14.30
CA GLU A 210 -8.19 -2.60 -15.30
C GLU A 210 -9.58 -2.69 -15.94
N GLY A 211 -10.32 -1.58 -15.91
CA GLY A 211 -11.59 -1.39 -16.60
C GLY A 211 -12.84 -1.82 -15.82
N ASP A 212 -12.80 -2.87 -15.02
CA ASP A 212 -13.95 -3.43 -14.32
C ASP A 212 -13.82 -3.44 -12.78
N GLY A 213 -12.94 -2.61 -12.24
CA GLY A 213 -12.68 -2.52 -10.80
C GLY A 213 -13.94 -2.25 -9.97
N ALA A 214 -14.82 -1.36 -10.44
CA ALA A 214 -16.09 -1.06 -9.77
C ALA A 214 -16.95 -2.31 -9.55
N ALA A 215 -17.18 -3.08 -10.61
CA ALA A 215 -18.00 -4.31 -10.54
C ALA A 215 -17.36 -5.37 -9.64
N GLN A 216 -16.05 -5.56 -9.73
CA GLN A 216 -15.33 -6.54 -8.93
C GLN A 216 -15.32 -6.15 -7.45
N LEU A 217 -15.02 -4.88 -7.09
CA LEU A 217 -15.04 -4.44 -5.69
C LEU A 217 -16.46 -4.49 -5.12
N ALA A 218 -17.47 -4.01 -5.86
CA ALA A 218 -18.87 -4.09 -5.41
C ALA A 218 -19.32 -5.53 -5.16
N GLY A 219 -19.01 -6.45 -6.10
CA GLY A 219 -19.29 -7.87 -5.93
C GLY A 219 -18.59 -8.47 -4.70
N PHE A 220 -17.35 -8.09 -4.46
CA PHE A 220 -16.60 -8.57 -3.30
C PHE A 220 -17.17 -8.04 -1.98
N VAL A 221 -17.40 -6.73 -1.84
CA VAL A 221 -17.90 -6.15 -0.59
C VAL A 221 -19.31 -6.60 -0.25
N ALA A 222 -20.12 -7.00 -1.25
CA ALA A 222 -21.44 -7.60 -1.02
C ALA A 222 -21.37 -8.96 -0.31
N THR A 223 -20.22 -9.65 -0.34
CA THR A 223 -20.00 -10.93 0.36
C THR A 223 -19.52 -10.73 1.81
N LEU A 224 -19.15 -9.52 2.19
CA LEU A 224 -18.64 -9.24 3.54
C LEU A 224 -19.78 -9.27 4.58
N PRO A 225 -19.47 -9.68 5.83
CA PRO A 225 -20.42 -9.55 6.93
C PRO A 225 -20.92 -8.11 7.05
N ALA A 226 -22.17 -7.93 7.48
CA ALA A 226 -22.67 -6.60 7.85
C ALA A 226 -21.76 -5.96 8.91
N ALA A 227 -21.73 -4.64 8.93
CA ALA A 227 -20.97 -3.85 9.90
C ALA A 227 -21.52 -4.04 11.32
#